data_8cb3114ec022a97805b49a200fde4106
#
_entry.id   8cb3114ec022a97805b49a200fde4106
#
_cell.length_a   1.000
_cell.length_b   1.000
_cell.length_c   1.000
_cell.angle_alpha   90.00
_cell.angle_beta   90.00
_cell.angle_gamma   90.00
#
_symmetry.space_group_name_H-M   'P 1'
#
loop_
_entity.id
_entity.type
_entity.pdbx_description
1 polymer ?
#
loop_
_entity_poly.entity_id
_entity_poly.type
_entity_poly.pdbx_seq_one_letter_code
_entity_poly.pdbx_strand_id
1 'polypeptide(L)'
;MLVDSVEFFRLDANRKLNPERRSDLGQFMTPPATARLMAFMFSAKHPDIRLLDAGAGVGSLTAAFVSEVCERSERPKTIHATAYEIDPELSEYLADTLQQCRKTCEAAGVGFDCELLQKDFIDEGVRAVRQEMFGPVRRFNCAIMNPPYKKINSDSATRLALREIGIETSNIYTGFLVWLCTC
;
A
#
# COMPACT_ATOMS: atom_id res chain seq x y z
N MET A 1 6.07 -5.70 19.69
CA MET A 1 6.81 -5.53 18.40
C MET A 1 5.94 -4.77 17.41
N LEU A 2 6.52 -4.18 16.36
CA LEU A 2 5.78 -3.32 15.40
C LEU A 2 4.50 -3.98 14.84
N VAL A 3 4.62 -5.18 14.27
CA VAL A 3 3.48 -5.89 13.66
C VAL A 3 2.36 -6.19 14.66
N ASP A 4 2.69 -6.47 15.91
CA ASP A 4 1.69 -6.78 16.95
C ASP A 4 0.96 -5.51 17.40
N SER A 5 1.66 -4.37 17.44
CA SER A 5 1.04 -3.07 17.69
C SER A 5 0.04 -2.69 16.59
N VAL A 6 0.40 -2.91 15.32
CA VAL A 6 -0.47 -2.64 14.18
C VAL A 6 -1.65 -3.61 14.12
N GLU A 7 -1.52 -4.82 14.66
CA GLU A 7 -2.66 -5.74 14.80
C GLU A 7 -3.77 -5.16 15.70
N PHE A 8 -3.42 -4.43 16.77
CA PHE A 8 -4.42 -3.72 17.56
C PHE A 8 -5.17 -2.67 16.75
N PHE A 9 -4.48 -1.92 15.89
CA PHE A 9 -5.12 -0.97 14.98
C PHE A 9 -6.06 -1.67 14.02
N ARG A 10 -5.64 -2.80 13.44
CA ARG A 10 -6.48 -3.60 12.53
C ARG A 10 -7.74 -4.12 13.23
N LEU A 11 -7.61 -4.63 14.44
CA LEU A 11 -8.76 -5.14 15.20
C LEU A 11 -9.69 -4.01 15.62
N ASP A 12 -9.17 -2.88 16.05
CA ASP A 12 -9.97 -1.71 16.44
C ASP A 12 -10.70 -1.11 15.23
N ALA A 13 -10.01 -0.92 14.11
CA ALA A 13 -10.61 -0.50 12.86
C ALA A 13 -11.73 -1.45 12.40
N ASN A 14 -11.50 -2.78 12.50
CA ASN A 14 -12.52 -3.77 12.17
C ASN A 14 -13.79 -3.67 13.02
N ARG A 15 -13.67 -3.19 14.27
CA ARG A 15 -14.83 -3.00 15.16
C ARG A 15 -15.59 -1.71 14.86
N LYS A 16 -14.89 -0.65 14.48
CA LYS A 16 -15.45 0.69 14.25
C LYS A 16 -16.04 0.85 12.85
N LEU A 17 -15.38 0.29 11.84
CA LEU A 17 -15.84 0.39 10.47
C LEU A 17 -17.16 -0.36 10.25
N ASN A 18 -18.10 0.29 9.55
CA ASN A 18 -19.35 -0.31 9.15
C ASN A 18 -19.10 -1.54 8.26
N PRO A 19 -19.61 -2.75 8.64
CA PRO A 19 -19.42 -3.98 7.86
C PRO A 19 -19.94 -3.90 6.42
N GLU A 20 -21.04 -3.19 6.16
CA GLU A 20 -21.61 -3.01 4.83
C GLU A 20 -20.66 -2.18 3.96
N ARG A 21 -20.18 -1.04 4.47
CA ARG A 21 -19.20 -0.19 3.77
C ARG A 21 -17.91 -0.93 3.45
N ARG A 22 -17.41 -1.77 4.37
CA ARG A 22 -16.23 -2.62 4.13
C ARG A 22 -16.45 -3.61 3.00
N SER A 23 -17.62 -4.27 2.98
CA SER A 23 -18.01 -5.19 1.92
C SER A 23 -18.10 -4.46 0.58
N ASP A 24 -18.70 -3.29 0.57
CA ASP A 24 -18.86 -2.45 -0.63
C ASP A 24 -17.53 -1.98 -1.21
N LEU A 25 -16.56 -1.68 -0.35
CA LEU A 25 -15.22 -1.28 -0.76
C LEU A 25 -14.30 -2.49 -1.02
N GLY A 26 -14.74 -3.72 -0.68
CA GLY A 26 -13.91 -4.94 -0.81
C GLY A 26 -12.69 -4.92 0.11
N GLN A 27 -12.77 -4.20 1.23
CA GLN A 27 -11.66 -3.99 2.17
C GLN A 27 -11.47 -5.19 3.08
N PHE A 28 -10.43 -5.96 2.84
CA PHE A 28 -9.99 -7.06 3.70
C PHE A 28 -8.60 -6.78 4.23
N MET A 29 -8.52 -6.31 5.47
CA MET A 29 -7.24 -6.02 6.10
C MET A 29 -6.43 -7.29 6.33
N THR A 30 -5.16 -7.28 5.94
CA THR A 30 -4.27 -8.44 5.98
C THR A 30 -3.90 -8.81 7.41
N PRO A 31 -4.15 -10.07 7.84
CA PRO A 31 -3.73 -10.55 9.16
C PRO A 31 -2.20 -10.60 9.30
N PRO A 32 -1.65 -10.51 10.53
CA PRO A 32 -0.21 -10.46 10.80
C PRO A 32 0.59 -11.62 10.20
N ALA A 33 0.07 -12.83 10.28
CA ALA A 33 0.77 -14.01 9.75
C ALA A 33 0.95 -13.93 8.23
N THR A 34 -0.10 -13.50 7.51
CA THR A 34 -0.05 -13.29 6.07
C THR A 34 0.87 -12.12 5.70
N ALA A 35 0.80 -11.01 6.43
CA ALA A 35 1.64 -9.85 6.21
C ALA A 35 3.14 -10.18 6.39
N ARG A 36 3.48 -10.94 7.44
CA ARG A 36 4.85 -11.43 7.68
C ARG A 36 5.33 -12.36 6.57
N LEU A 37 4.48 -13.29 6.11
CA LEU A 37 4.83 -14.18 5.01
C LEU A 37 5.10 -13.40 3.71
N MET A 38 4.25 -12.43 3.39
CA MET A 38 4.45 -11.57 2.21
C MET A 38 5.75 -10.77 2.32
N ALA A 39 6.03 -10.17 3.47
CA ALA A 39 7.25 -9.42 3.72
C ALA A 39 8.51 -10.30 3.59
N PHE A 40 8.48 -11.52 4.12
CA PHE A 40 9.57 -12.48 4.04
C PHE A 40 9.96 -12.84 2.59
N MET A 41 9.02 -12.82 1.65
CA MET A 41 9.26 -13.13 0.24
C MET A 41 10.13 -12.09 -0.49
N PHE A 42 10.33 -10.89 0.08
CA PHE A 42 11.16 -9.86 -0.55
C PHE A 42 12.65 -10.13 -0.35
N SER A 43 13.43 -10.05 -1.43
CA SER A 43 14.88 -10.15 -1.35
C SER A 43 15.55 -8.89 -0.77
N ALA A 44 14.90 -7.73 -0.89
CA ALA A 44 15.28 -6.42 -0.35
C ALA A 44 16.80 -6.09 -0.44
N LYS A 45 17.45 -6.46 -1.55
CA LYS A 45 18.90 -6.27 -1.77
C LYS A 45 19.29 -4.84 -2.17
N HIS A 46 18.33 -3.95 -2.36
CA HIS A 46 18.60 -2.57 -2.73
C HIS A 46 19.00 -1.74 -1.51
N PRO A 47 20.07 -0.95 -1.59
CA PRO A 47 20.47 -0.06 -0.51
C PRO A 47 19.42 1.03 -0.24
N ASP A 48 18.69 1.46 -1.27
CA ASP A 48 17.63 2.45 -1.19
C ASP A 48 16.34 1.82 -1.68
N ILE A 49 15.40 1.58 -0.75
CA ILE A 49 14.10 0.98 -1.03
C ILE A 49 13.09 2.11 -1.27
N ARG A 50 12.42 2.04 -2.42
CA ARG A 50 11.22 2.83 -2.72
C ARG A 50 10.04 1.89 -2.72
N LEU A 51 9.37 1.83 -1.56
CA LEU A 51 8.24 0.93 -1.31
C LEU A 51 6.92 1.58 -1.71
N LEU A 52 6.10 0.85 -2.45
CA LEU A 52 4.70 1.17 -2.69
C LEU A 52 3.81 0.23 -1.88
N ASP A 53 2.84 0.80 -1.15
CA ASP A 53 1.72 0.09 -0.51
C ASP A 53 0.41 0.73 -1.01
N ALA A 54 -0.22 0.11 -1.99
CA ALA A 54 -1.43 0.62 -2.62
C ALA A 54 -2.67 -0.05 -2.01
N GLY A 55 -3.55 0.75 -1.40
CA GLY A 55 -4.65 0.26 -0.59
C GLY A 55 -4.14 -0.24 0.77
N ALA A 56 -3.33 0.60 1.43
CA ALA A 56 -2.55 0.23 2.61
C ALA A 56 -3.40 -0.15 3.84
N GLY A 57 -4.66 0.29 3.89
CA GLY A 57 -5.51 0.09 5.05
C GLY A 57 -4.89 0.73 6.30
N VAL A 58 -4.76 -0.05 7.36
CA VAL A 58 -4.08 0.39 8.58
C VAL A 58 -2.54 0.27 8.51
N GLY A 59 -1.97 -0.10 7.35
CA GLY A 59 -0.51 -0.23 7.14
C GLY A 59 0.08 -1.57 7.59
N SER A 60 -0.71 -2.63 7.70
CA SER A 60 -0.23 -3.95 8.14
C SER A 60 0.90 -4.50 7.27
N LEU A 61 0.83 -4.32 5.95
CA LEU A 61 1.84 -4.79 5.01
C LEU A 61 3.12 -3.96 5.10
N THR A 62 3.01 -2.63 5.13
CA THR A 62 4.16 -1.74 5.33
C THR A 62 4.87 -2.03 6.65
N ALA A 63 4.12 -2.23 7.75
CA ALA A 63 4.70 -2.56 9.05
C ALA A 63 5.43 -3.90 9.05
N ALA A 64 4.84 -4.92 8.40
CA ALA A 64 5.49 -6.22 8.27
C ALA A 64 6.76 -6.14 7.42
N PHE A 65 6.74 -5.40 6.31
CA PHE A 65 7.90 -5.19 5.46
C PHE A 65 9.04 -4.49 6.23
N VAL A 66 8.74 -3.40 6.93
CA VAL A 66 9.73 -2.66 7.74
C VAL A 66 10.30 -3.54 8.85
N SER A 67 9.46 -4.28 9.59
CA SER A 67 9.92 -5.21 10.62
C SER A 67 10.89 -6.23 10.04
N GLU A 68 10.50 -6.89 8.96
CA GLU A 68 11.30 -7.92 8.30
C GLU A 68 12.67 -7.39 7.83
N VAL A 69 12.72 -6.26 7.11
CA VAL A 69 13.99 -5.77 6.57
C VAL A 69 14.90 -5.17 7.66
N CYS A 70 14.33 -4.64 8.75
CA CYS A 70 15.10 -4.15 9.89
C CYS A 70 15.70 -5.27 10.76
N GLU A 71 15.12 -6.47 10.73
CA GLU A 71 15.63 -7.64 11.47
C GLU A 71 16.72 -8.40 10.70
N ARG A 72 16.92 -8.13 9.40
CA ARG A 72 17.93 -8.80 8.59
C ARG A 72 19.34 -8.39 8.95
N SER A 73 20.31 -9.28 8.67
CA SER A 73 21.73 -8.97 8.82
C SER A 73 22.21 -7.91 7.81
N GLU A 74 21.73 -8.00 6.57
CA GLU A 74 21.93 -6.99 5.52
C GLU A 74 20.70 -6.10 5.45
N ARG A 75 20.84 -4.84 5.86
CA ARG A 75 19.76 -3.85 5.90
C ARG A 75 19.92 -2.81 4.81
N PRO A 76 18.82 -2.27 4.30
CA PRO A 76 18.90 -1.10 3.43
C PRO A 76 19.43 0.12 4.20
N LYS A 77 19.97 1.10 3.46
CA LYS A 77 20.33 2.40 4.04
C LYS A 77 19.11 3.25 4.30
N THR A 78 18.17 3.23 3.34
CA THR A 78 16.95 4.05 3.40
C THR A 78 15.74 3.28 2.90
N ILE A 79 14.57 3.63 3.46
CA ILE A 79 13.25 3.19 3.00
C ILE A 79 12.40 4.44 2.77
N HIS A 80 11.95 4.65 1.55
CA HIS A 80 10.95 5.65 1.20
C HIS A 80 9.63 4.93 0.92
N ALA A 81 8.67 5.03 1.84
CA ALA A 81 7.38 4.38 1.73
C ALA A 81 6.33 5.35 1.18
N THR A 82 5.66 4.97 0.09
CA THR A 82 4.47 5.68 -0.41
C THR A 82 3.27 4.79 -0.20
N ALA A 83 2.34 5.22 0.63
CA ALA A 83 1.14 4.48 0.99
C ALA A 83 -0.10 5.23 0.51
N TYR A 84 -0.95 4.53 -0.25
CA TYR A 84 -2.25 5.03 -0.71
C TYR A 84 -3.36 4.42 0.11
N GLU A 85 -4.23 5.24 0.69
CA GLU A 85 -5.46 4.80 1.35
C GLU A 85 -6.57 5.83 1.09
N ILE A 86 -7.72 5.38 0.63
CA ILE A 86 -8.84 6.26 0.28
C ILE A 86 -9.75 6.54 1.48
N ASP A 87 -9.81 5.62 2.43
CA ASP A 87 -10.67 5.75 3.61
C ASP A 87 -10.01 6.65 4.66
N PRO A 88 -10.66 7.77 5.05
CA PRO A 88 -10.09 8.70 6.02
C PRO A 88 -9.89 8.08 7.41
N GLU A 89 -10.80 7.19 7.86
CA GLU A 89 -10.67 6.53 9.17
C GLU A 89 -9.46 5.57 9.19
N LEU A 90 -9.23 4.84 8.09
CA LEU A 90 -8.05 3.98 7.96
C LEU A 90 -6.77 4.79 7.81
N SER A 91 -6.82 5.96 7.16
CA SER A 91 -5.67 6.86 7.00
C SER A 91 -5.14 7.36 8.34
N GLU A 92 -5.98 7.56 9.37
CA GLU A 92 -5.54 7.91 10.71
C GLU A 92 -4.69 6.79 11.34
N TYR A 93 -5.17 5.54 11.30
CA TYR A 93 -4.38 4.38 11.76
C TYR A 93 -3.10 4.19 10.95
N LEU A 94 -3.16 4.42 9.64
CA LEU A 94 -1.99 4.34 8.76
C LEU A 94 -0.93 5.35 9.16
N ALA A 95 -1.31 6.58 9.49
CA ALA A 95 -0.38 7.61 9.95
C ALA A 95 0.36 7.16 11.22
N ASP A 96 -0.37 6.61 12.20
CA ASP A 96 0.22 6.07 13.43
C ASP A 96 1.15 4.88 13.14
N THR A 97 0.77 4.00 12.22
CA THR A 97 1.60 2.88 11.76
C THR A 97 2.90 3.36 11.13
N LEU A 98 2.86 4.36 10.25
CA LEU A 98 4.04 4.93 9.60
C LEU A 98 4.97 5.60 10.63
N GLN A 99 4.42 6.24 11.66
CA GLN A 99 5.22 6.77 12.75
C GLN A 99 5.94 5.65 13.55
N GLN A 100 5.28 4.53 13.79
CA GLN A 100 5.91 3.37 14.43
C GLN A 100 6.98 2.72 13.53
N CYS A 101 6.75 2.67 12.21
CA CYS A 101 7.75 2.23 11.24
C CYS A 101 9.01 3.09 11.32
N ARG A 102 8.86 4.43 11.40
CA ARG A 102 9.99 5.37 11.56
C ARG A 102 10.82 5.03 12.80
N LYS A 103 10.18 4.85 13.96
CA LYS A 103 10.88 4.50 15.21
C LYS A 103 11.62 3.16 15.10
N THR A 104 11.01 2.17 14.42
CA THR A 104 11.63 0.85 14.21
C THR A 104 12.86 0.97 13.31
N CYS A 105 12.78 1.73 12.23
CA CYS A 105 13.90 1.98 11.33
C CYS A 105 15.03 2.74 12.04
N GLU A 106 14.72 3.79 12.79
CA GLU A 106 15.69 4.56 13.58
C GLU A 106 16.45 3.65 14.55
N ALA A 107 15.75 2.78 15.28
CA ALA A 107 16.37 1.82 16.20
C ALA A 107 17.27 0.79 15.47
N ALA A 108 17.00 0.50 14.20
CA ALA A 108 17.78 -0.39 13.36
C ALA A 108 18.92 0.30 12.57
N GLY A 109 19.04 1.64 12.68
CA GLY A 109 20.01 2.43 11.93
C GLY A 109 19.65 2.60 10.43
N VAL A 110 18.37 2.50 10.08
CA VAL A 110 17.84 2.63 8.72
C VAL A 110 17.12 3.99 8.60
N GLY A 111 17.44 4.76 7.56
CA GLY A 111 16.70 5.98 7.26
C GLY A 111 15.27 5.66 6.80
N PHE A 112 14.28 6.38 7.31
CA PHE A 112 12.89 6.18 6.91
C PHE A 112 12.21 7.49 6.56
N ASP A 113 11.65 7.55 5.36
CA ASP A 113 10.77 8.61 4.92
C ASP A 113 9.46 8.01 4.38
N CYS A 114 8.36 8.74 4.54
CA CYS A 114 7.06 8.24 4.12
C CYS A 114 6.14 9.35 3.62
N GLU A 115 5.31 8.98 2.66
CA GLU A 115 4.22 9.81 2.15
C GLU A 115 2.92 9.01 2.25
N LEU A 116 1.94 9.57 2.96
CA LEU A 116 0.58 9.05 3.02
C LEU A 116 -0.27 9.85 2.05
N LEU A 117 -0.87 9.17 1.08
CA LEU A 117 -1.72 9.77 0.07
C LEU A 117 -3.16 9.28 0.26
N GLN A 118 -4.01 10.17 0.79
CA GLN A 118 -5.44 9.90 0.92
C GLN A 118 -6.12 10.10 -0.44
N LYS A 119 -5.85 9.18 -1.36
CA LYS A 119 -6.28 9.23 -2.76
C LYS A 119 -6.60 7.84 -3.29
N ASP A 120 -7.45 7.79 -4.33
CA ASP A 120 -7.64 6.58 -5.11
C ASP A 120 -6.39 6.28 -5.94
N PHE A 121 -5.80 5.11 -5.73
CA PHE A 121 -4.57 4.68 -6.41
C PHE A 121 -4.77 4.52 -7.91
N ILE A 122 -5.96 4.04 -8.35
CA ILE A 122 -6.26 3.87 -9.78
C ILE A 122 -6.42 5.23 -10.46
N ASP A 123 -7.13 6.16 -9.83
CA ASP A 123 -7.31 7.50 -10.37
C ASP A 123 -5.97 8.24 -10.52
N GLU A 124 -5.10 8.15 -9.52
CA GLU A 124 -3.75 8.71 -9.60
C GLU A 124 -2.93 8.04 -10.71
N GLY A 125 -3.07 6.72 -10.86
CA GLY A 125 -2.45 5.97 -11.92
C GLY A 125 -2.88 6.40 -13.31
N VAL A 126 -4.16 6.53 -13.52
CA VAL A 126 -4.72 7.02 -14.80
C VAL A 126 -4.23 8.44 -15.12
N ARG A 127 -4.21 9.32 -14.09
CA ARG A 127 -3.68 10.68 -14.24
C ARG A 127 -2.19 10.68 -14.61
N ALA A 128 -1.40 9.84 -13.96
CA ALA A 128 0.03 9.76 -14.23
C ALA A 128 0.30 9.28 -15.67
N VAL A 129 -0.40 8.24 -16.16
CA VAL A 129 -0.28 7.81 -17.56
C VAL A 129 -0.64 8.93 -18.55
N ARG A 130 -1.70 9.68 -18.27
CA ARG A 130 -2.08 10.84 -19.09
C ARG A 130 -1.05 11.98 -19.04
N GLN A 131 -0.35 12.13 -17.93
CA GLN A 131 0.66 13.17 -17.69
C GLN A 131 2.08 12.74 -18.08
N GLU A 132 2.31 11.44 -18.38
CA GLU A 132 3.62 10.94 -18.83
C GLU A 132 4.18 11.67 -20.05
N MET A 133 3.31 12.32 -20.83
CA MET A 133 3.75 13.26 -21.88
C MET A 133 4.42 14.53 -21.31
N PHE A 134 4.34 14.80 -19.99
CA PHE A 134 4.71 16.11 -19.42
C PHE A 134 5.46 16.10 -18.06
N GLY A 135 5.77 14.95 -17.46
CA GLY A 135 6.43 14.95 -16.15
C GLY A 135 7.02 13.61 -15.69
N PRO A 136 7.87 13.63 -14.64
CA PRO A 136 8.49 12.42 -14.11
C PRO A 136 7.47 11.55 -13.37
N VAL A 137 7.41 10.27 -13.75
CA VAL A 137 6.61 9.25 -13.07
C VAL A 137 7.35 8.79 -11.80
N ARG A 138 6.61 8.59 -10.71
CA ARG A 138 7.16 7.95 -9.50
C ARG A 138 7.58 6.53 -9.84
N ARG A 139 8.80 6.16 -9.48
CA ARG A 139 9.31 4.81 -9.70
C ARG A 139 9.52 4.11 -8.36
N PHE A 140 9.02 2.88 -8.26
CA PHE A 140 9.19 2.02 -7.10
C PHE A 140 10.11 0.85 -7.46
N ASN A 141 10.86 0.33 -6.50
CA ASN A 141 11.64 -0.91 -6.68
C ASN A 141 11.11 -2.05 -5.81
N CYS A 142 10.18 -1.75 -4.92
CA CYS A 142 9.42 -2.72 -4.14
C CYS A 142 7.95 -2.31 -4.10
N ALA A 143 7.06 -3.27 -4.22
CA ALA A 143 5.63 -3.05 -3.99
C ALA A 143 5.05 -4.19 -3.17
N ILE A 144 4.32 -3.86 -2.11
CA ILE A 144 3.58 -4.80 -1.29
C ILE A 144 2.15 -4.30 -1.19
N MET A 145 1.18 -5.14 -1.54
CA MET A 145 -0.22 -4.71 -1.55
C MET A 145 -1.17 -5.89 -1.43
N ASN A 146 -2.33 -5.61 -0.90
CA ASN A 146 -3.49 -6.49 -0.92
C ASN A 146 -4.70 -5.69 -1.44
N PRO A 147 -4.81 -5.54 -2.78
CA PRO A 147 -5.86 -4.71 -3.38
C PRO A 147 -7.26 -5.21 -3.04
N PRO A 148 -8.26 -4.31 -3.06
CA PRO A 148 -9.63 -4.70 -2.79
C PRO A 148 -10.15 -5.70 -3.82
N TYR A 149 -10.87 -6.73 -3.33
CA TYR A 149 -11.47 -7.77 -4.15
C TYR A 149 -12.90 -7.37 -4.56
N LYS A 150 -13.00 -6.53 -5.57
CA LYS A 150 -14.29 -6.03 -6.06
C LYS A 150 -14.39 -6.12 -7.58
N LYS A 151 -15.57 -6.57 -8.05
CA LYS A 151 -15.94 -6.39 -9.47
C LYS A 151 -16.33 -4.94 -9.72
N ILE A 152 -15.90 -4.42 -10.85
CA ILE A 152 -16.28 -3.07 -11.31
C ILE A 152 -17.28 -3.19 -12.46
N ASN A 153 -18.40 -2.46 -12.35
CA ASN A 153 -19.44 -2.44 -13.35
C ASN A 153 -18.92 -1.77 -14.65
N SER A 154 -19.54 -2.12 -15.78
CA SER A 154 -19.13 -1.64 -17.10
C SER A 154 -19.21 -0.12 -17.27
N ASP A 155 -20.08 0.51 -16.52
CA ASP A 155 -20.37 1.95 -16.53
C ASP A 155 -19.77 2.71 -15.34
N SER A 156 -19.00 2.02 -14.47
CA SER A 156 -18.34 2.70 -13.33
C SER A 156 -17.26 3.66 -13.80
N ALA A 157 -17.11 4.78 -13.09
CA ALA A 157 -16.10 5.80 -13.37
C ALA A 157 -14.68 5.19 -13.43
N THR A 158 -14.34 4.29 -12.50
CA THR A 158 -13.07 3.58 -12.46
C THR A 158 -12.82 2.76 -13.74
N ARG A 159 -13.84 2.02 -14.23
CA ARG A 159 -13.68 1.21 -15.45
C ARG A 159 -13.55 2.07 -16.70
N LEU A 160 -14.31 3.15 -16.77
CA LEU A 160 -14.20 4.11 -17.87
C LEU A 160 -12.81 4.76 -17.89
N ALA A 161 -12.30 5.18 -16.73
CA ALA A 161 -10.97 5.77 -16.62
C ALA A 161 -9.86 4.79 -17.03
N LEU A 162 -9.96 3.51 -16.64
CA LEU A 162 -9.01 2.46 -17.07
C LEU A 162 -9.05 2.21 -18.58
N ARG A 163 -10.25 2.23 -19.20
CA ARG A 163 -10.40 2.10 -20.66
C ARG A 163 -9.71 3.21 -21.43
N GLU A 164 -9.74 4.44 -20.92
CA GLU A 164 -9.10 5.58 -21.58
C GLU A 164 -7.57 5.44 -21.69
N ILE A 165 -6.96 4.63 -20.83
CA ILE A 165 -5.53 4.28 -20.89
C ILE A 165 -5.29 2.87 -21.45
N GLY A 166 -6.29 2.29 -22.13
CA GLY A 166 -6.18 1.00 -22.83
C GLY A 166 -6.33 -0.23 -21.93
N ILE A 167 -6.76 -0.07 -20.67
CA ILE A 167 -6.95 -1.20 -19.72
C ILE A 167 -8.42 -1.61 -19.68
N GLU A 168 -8.73 -2.79 -20.23
CA GLU A 168 -10.08 -3.36 -20.16
C GLU A 168 -10.12 -4.45 -19.09
N THR A 169 -10.81 -4.19 -17.98
CA THR A 169 -10.98 -5.14 -16.89
C THR A 169 -12.32 -4.99 -16.20
N SER A 170 -12.84 -6.09 -15.65
CA SER A 170 -14.02 -6.12 -14.78
C SER A 170 -13.65 -6.28 -13.30
N ASN A 171 -12.35 -6.32 -12.98
CA ASN A 171 -11.86 -6.53 -11.62
C ASN A 171 -10.89 -5.40 -11.24
N ILE A 172 -11.18 -4.73 -10.12
CA ILE A 172 -10.35 -3.64 -9.61
C ILE A 172 -8.91 -4.10 -9.32
N TYR A 173 -8.73 -5.33 -8.86
CA TYR A 173 -7.42 -5.94 -8.61
C TYR A 173 -6.51 -5.90 -9.85
N THR A 174 -7.06 -6.19 -11.03
CA THR A 174 -6.31 -6.11 -12.30
C THR A 174 -5.86 -4.68 -12.59
N GLY A 175 -6.71 -3.68 -12.29
CA GLY A 175 -6.34 -2.26 -12.43
C GLY A 175 -5.12 -1.89 -11.59
N PHE A 176 -5.07 -2.36 -10.34
CA PHE A 176 -3.90 -2.18 -9.46
C PHE A 176 -2.64 -2.81 -10.04
N LEU A 177 -2.72 -4.07 -10.52
CA LEU A 177 -1.56 -4.78 -11.07
C LEU A 177 -1.01 -4.16 -12.34
N VAL A 178 -1.88 -3.76 -13.27
CA VAL A 178 -1.43 -3.16 -14.53
C VAL A 178 -0.72 -1.84 -14.26
N TRP A 179 -1.27 -1.02 -13.37
CA TRP A 179 -0.61 0.23 -12.98
C TRP A 179 0.74 -0.02 -12.32
N LEU A 180 0.86 -1.03 -11.46
CA LEU A 180 2.13 -1.41 -10.85
C LEU A 180 3.22 -1.74 -11.89
N CYS A 181 2.85 -2.36 -13.01
CA CYS A 181 3.79 -2.72 -14.08
C CYS A 181 4.27 -1.50 -14.90
N THR A 182 3.64 -0.35 -14.75
CA THR A 182 3.99 0.90 -15.45
C THR A 182 4.80 1.87 -14.59
N CYS A 183 4.88 1.63 -13.28
CA CYS A 183 5.68 2.39 -12.30
C CYS A 183 7.07 1.78 -12.14
#